data_28c83f4ecab0abad0ede73242f29f0da
#
_entry.id   28c83f4ecab0abad0ede73242f29f0da
#
_cell.length_a   1.000
_cell.length_b   1.000
_cell.length_c   1.000
_cell.angle_alpha   90.00
_cell.angle_beta   90.00
_cell.angle_gamma   90.00
#
_symmetry.space_group_name_H-M   'P 1'
#
loop_
_entity.id
_entity.type
_entity.pdbx_description
1 polymer ?
#
loop_
_entity_poly.entity_id
_entity_poly.type
_entity_poly.pdbx_seq_one_letter_code
_entity_poly.pdbx_strand_id
1 'polypeptide(L)'
;MKQITLLVLAAALMLVGCKQKTATSVEDIDNIYQFSVLDGNNDTVSMSDYQGQVLLIVNTATQCGFTPQYEELQKLYTKYHGKKFEILDFPCNQFGEQAPGSYDEIHGFCTLNYNITFPQMGKIEVNGDGEGVSPLYKWLKSKAAFGGFDTSDPIGAYLDQMFRAQDSLYDQSSDIKWNFTKFLIDRDGNVAARFEPTAKISDIDAAIAQLL
;
A
#
# COMPACT_ATOMS: atom_id res chain seq x y z
N MET A 1 66.62 -35.24 -40.39
CA MET A 1 66.11 -34.95 -39.04
C MET A 1 65.32 -33.63 -39.15
N LYS A 2 63.97 -33.72 -39.19
CA LYS A 2 63.11 -32.55 -39.27
C LYS A 2 62.53 -32.28 -37.91
N GLN A 3 62.85 -31.09 -37.33
CA GLN A 3 62.27 -30.64 -36.07
C GLN A 3 60.86 -30.07 -36.35
N ILE A 4 59.88 -30.60 -35.66
CA ILE A 4 58.50 -30.11 -35.69
C ILE A 4 58.37 -29.18 -34.47
N THR A 5 58.17 -27.88 -34.75
CA THR A 5 57.91 -26.89 -33.71
C THR A 5 56.43 -26.83 -33.41
N LEU A 6 56.07 -27.21 -32.20
CA LEU A 6 54.66 -27.20 -31.71
C LEU A 6 54.33 -25.82 -31.22
N LEU A 7 53.44 -25.09 -31.93
CA LEU A 7 52.86 -23.82 -31.45
C LEU A 7 51.72 -24.13 -30.53
N VAL A 8 51.85 -23.80 -29.23
CA VAL A 8 50.77 -23.84 -28.26
C VAL A 8 50.02 -22.50 -28.30
N LEU A 9 48.83 -22.54 -28.82
CA LEU A 9 47.93 -21.36 -28.84
C LEU A 9 47.18 -21.33 -27.51
N ALA A 10 47.56 -20.40 -26.64
CA ALA A 10 46.84 -20.14 -25.36
C ALA A 10 45.61 -19.30 -25.65
N ALA A 11 44.43 -19.92 -25.65
CA ALA A 11 43.16 -19.18 -25.70
C ALA A 11 42.82 -18.61 -24.31
N ALA A 12 42.96 -17.30 -24.15
CA ALA A 12 42.49 -16.61 -22.95
C ALA A 12 40.96 -16.50 -22.98
N LEU A 13 40.27 -17.31 -22.18
CA LEU A 13 38.83 -17.13 -21.92
C LEU A 13 38.63 -15.87 -21.07
N MET A 14 38.16 -14.80 -21.70
CA MET A 14 37.63 -13.66 -20.96
C MET A 14 36.26 -14.04 -20.38
N LEU A 15 36.22 -14.35 -19.09
CA LEU A 15 34.97 -14.45 -18.34
C LEU A 15 34.39 -13.04 -18.18
N VAL A 16 33.46 -12.68 -19.07
CA VAL A 16 32.60 -11.52 -18.87
C VAL A 16 31.64 -11.89 -17.73
N GLY A 17 31.97 -11.50 -16.53
CA GLY A 17 31.10 -11.61 -15.38
C GLY A 17 29.91 -10.67 -15.56
N CYS A 18 28.80 -11.20 -16.08
CA CYS A 18 27.50 -10.53 -15.89
C CYS A 18 27.25 -10.41 -14.37
N LYS A 19 27.42 -9.20 -13.82
CA LYS A 19 26.86 -8.88 -12.50
C LYS A 19 25.35 -9.01 -12.63
N GLN A 20 24.79 -10.13 -12.21
CA GLN A 20 23.37 -10.27 -11.96
C GLN A 20 23.02 -9.21 -10.90
N LYS A 21 22.24 -8.18 -11.27
CA LYS A 21 21.59 -7.31 -10.30
C LYS A 21 20.69 -8.23 -9.47
N THR A 22 21.09 -8.52 -8.24
CA THR A 22 20.19 -9.10 -7.25
C THR A 22 18.99 -8.16 -7.14
N ALA A 23 17.80 -8.68 -7.42
CA ALA A 23 16.57 -7.91 -7.19
C ALA A 23 16.57 -7.54 -5.70
N THR A 24 16.53 -6.25 -5.40
CA THR A 24 16.39 -5.75 -4.03
C THR A 24 15.07 -6.31 -3.49
N SER A 25 15.10 -6.95 -2.31
CA SER A 25 13.87 -7.42 -1.70
C SER A 25 13.02 -6.20 -1.32
N VAL A 26 11.70 -6.36 -1.32
CA VAL A 26 10.77 -5.26 -0.95
C VAL A 26 11.06 -4.75 0.47
N GLU A 27 11.56 -5.63 1.34
CA GLU A 27 11.91 -5.32 2.73
C GLU A 27 13.16 -4.43 2.86
N ASP A 28 14.06 -4.47 1.87
CA ASP A 28 15.29 -3.68 1.82
C ASP A 28 15.05 -2.24 1.30
N ILE A 29 13.81 -1.92 0.92
CA ILE A 29 13.43 -0.58 0.47
C ILE A 29 13.33 0.36 1.68
N ASP A 30 14.07 1.47 1.63
CA ASP A 30 14.21 2.39 2.78
C ASP A 30 12.93 3.19 3.03
N ASN A 31 12.30 3.71 1.96
CA ASN A 31 11.14 4.59 2.06
C ASN A 31 10.18 4.43 0.86
N ILE A 32 8.99 5.04 0.98
CA ILE A 32 7.92 4.93 -0.01
C ILE A 32 8.28 5.51 -1.39
N TYR A 33 9.21 6.45 -1.48
CA TYR A 33 9.53 7.19 -2.71
C TYR A 33 10.19 6.35 -3.80
N GLN A 34 10.59 5.12 -3.48
CA GLN A 34 11.16 4.16 -4.44
C GLN A 34 10.10 3.35 -5.19
N PHE A 35 8.82 3.54 -4.87
CA PHE A 35 7.72 2.87 -5.54
C PHE A 35 7.11 3.72 -6.64
N SER A 36 6.45 3.03 -7.56
CA SER A 36 5.48 3.63 -8.49
C SER A 36 4.19 2.83 -8.43
N VAL A 37 3.08 3.51 -8.64
CA VAL A 37 1.73 2.94 -8.70
C VAL A 37 1.06 3.33 -10.01
N LEU A 38 -0.07 2.73 -10.33
CA LEU A 38 -0.88 3.15 -11.47
C LEU A 38 -2.03 4.01 -10.98
N ASP A 39 -2.36 5.05 -11.72
CA ASP A 39 -3.60 5.78 -11.55
C ASP A 39 -4.78 5.05 -12.23
N GLY A 40 -5.96 5.68 -12.23
CA GLY A 40 -7.16 5.13 -12.84
C GLY A 40 -7.11 5.01 -14.37
N ASN A 41 -6.20 5.71 -15.03
CA ASN A 41 -5.97 5.64 -16.48
C ASN A 41 -4.87 4.64 -16.85
N ASN A 42 -4.31 3.92 -15.86
CA ASN A 42 -3.11 3.09 -15.96
C ASN A 42 -1.83 3.87 -16.28
N ASP A 43 -1.80 5.18 -16.00
CA ASP A 43 -0.58 5.96 -16.07
C ASP A 43 0.25 5.75 -14.80
N THR A 44 1.58 5.73 -14.98
CA THR A 44 2.50 5.52 -13.87
C THR A 44 2.64 6.80 -13.04
N VAL A 45 2.34 6.70 -11.75
CA VAL A 45 2.55 7.75 -10.74
C VAL A 45 3.72 7.35 -9.86
N SER A 46 4.75 8.19 -9.80
CA SER A 46 5.90 7.97 -8.92
C SER A 46 5.57 8.44 -7.50
N MET A 47 5.83 7.61 -6.50
CA MET A 47 5.68 8.03 -5.11
C MET A 47 6.67 9.15 -4.72
N SER A 48 7.76 9.35 -5.50
CA SER A 48 8.68 10.48 -5.32
C SER A 48 8.04 11.84 -5.61
N ASP A 49 6.92 11.89 -6.35
CA ASP A 49 6.18 13.13 -6.63
C ASP A 49 5.53 13.72 -5.37
N TYR A 50 5.37 12.89 -4.34
CA TYR A 50 4.85 13.27 -3.02
C TYR A 50 5.95 13.53 -1.97
N GLN A 51 7.22 13.65 -2.39
CA GLN A 51 8.33 13.84 -1.45
C GLN A 51 8.14 15.08 -0.57
N GLY A 52 8.36 14.90 0.74
CA GLY A 52 8.21 15.96 1.74
C GLY A 52 6.75 16.24 2.14
N GLN A 53 5.82 15.40 1.71
CA GLN A 53 4.42 15.43 2.15
C GLN A 53 4.17 14.32 3.17
N VAL A 54 3.22 14.53 4.07
CA VAL A 54 2.59 13.49 4.89
C VAL A 54 1.54 12.82 4.03
N LEU A 55 1.56 11.47 3.95
CA LEU A 55 0.59 10.73 3.13
C LEU A 55 -0.28 9.84 3.99
N LEU A 56 -1.56 9.74 3.64
CA LEU A 56 -2.46 8.72 4.16
C LEU A 56 -2.82 7.77 3.01
N ILE A 57 -2.26 6.56 3.05
CA ILE A 57 -2.51 5.49 2.08
C ILE A 57 -3.66 4.65 2.59
N VAL A 58 -4.70 4.43 1.79
CA VAL A 58 -5.89 3.68 2.21
C VAL A 58 -6.37 2.71 1.13
N ASN A 59 -6.69 1.46 1.50
CA ASN A 59 -7.38 0.53 0.61
C ASN A 59 -8.89 0.60 0.84
N THR A 60 -9.66 0.74 -0.21
CA THR A 60 -11.08 1.10 -0.12
C THR A 60 -11.99 0.18 -0.91
N ALA A 61 -13.29 0.34 -0.68
CA ALA A 61 -14.35 -0.34 -1.40
C ALA A 61 -15.63 0.48 -1.39
N THR A 62 -16.47 0.30 -2.42
CA THR A 62 -17.73 1.04 -2.59
C THR A 62 -18.96 0.36 -1.97
N GLN A 63 -18.86 -0.94 -1.65
CA GLN A 63 -19.96 -1.76 -1.13
C GLN A 63 -19.65 -2.34 0.26
N CYS A 64 -18.85 -1.63 1.06
CA CYS A 64 -18.41 -2.03 2.39
C CYS A 64 -19.23 -1.30 3.46
N GLY A 65 -19.44 -1.95 4.62
CA GLY A 65 -20.01 -1.26 5.78
C GLY A 65 -19.19 -0.05 6.24
N PHE A 66 -17.90 0.00 5.92
CA PHE A 66 -17.00 1.14 6.21
C PHE A 66 -16.96 2.19 5.09
N THR A 67 -17.66 2.02 3.96
CA THR A 67 -17.68 3.00 2.86
C THR A 67 -18.04 4.43 3.32
N PRO A 68 -18.92 4.66 4.33
CA PRO A 68 -19.16 6.00 4.86
C PRO A 68 -17.92 6.73 5.40
N GLN A 69 -16.81 6.03 5.67
CA GLN A 69 -15.55 6.69 6.06
C GLN A 69 -14.97 7.61 4.97
N TYR A 70 -15.40 7.49 3.72
CA TYR A 70 -15.05 8.47 2.69
C TYR A 70 -15.42 9.90 3.08
N GLU A 71 -16.54 10.10 3.79
CA GLU A 71 -16.93 11.42 4.29
C GLU A 71 -15.88 11.99 5.27
N GLU A 72 -15.41 11.16 6.20
CA GLU A 72 -14.41 11.57 7.17
C GLU A 72 -13.02 11.78 6.55
N LEU A 73 -12.65 10.93 5.59
CA LEU A 73 -11.41 11.09 4.81
C LEU A 73 -11.44 12.41 4.03
N GLN A 74 -12.58 12.75 3.40
CA GLN A 74 -12.73 14.04 2.70
C GLN A 74 -12.64 15.24 3.65
N LYS A 75 -13.18 15.14 4.87
CA LYS A 75 -13.01 16.19 5.90
C LYS A 75 -11.55 16.37 6.29
N LEU A 76 -10.79 15.28 6.51
CA LEU A 76 -9.35 15.32 6.78
C LEU A 76 -8.59 15.96 5.60
N TYR A 77 -8.93 15.55 4.39
CA TYR A 77 -8.31 16.09 3.18
C TYR A 77 -8.54 17.59 3.07
N THR A 78 -9.78 18.04 3.21
CA THR A 78 -10.12 19.47 3.19
C THR A 78 -9.38 20.28 4.26
N LYS A 79 -9.19 19.71 5.44
CA LYS A 79 -8.47 20.32 6.58
C LYS A 79 -6.97 20.50 6.32
N TYR A 80 -6.34 19.54 5.61
CA TYR A 80 -4.89 19.42 5.58
C TYR A 80 -4.24 19.52 4.18
N HIS A 81 -4.97 19.35 3.09
CA HIS A 81 -4.45 19.33 1.71
C HIS A 81 -3.49 20.50 1.41
N GLY A 82 -3.82 21.72 1.78
CA GLY A 82 -2.94 22.89 1.58
C GLY A 82 -1.67 22.94 2.46
N LYS A 83 -1.42 21.92 3.31
CA LYS A 83 -0.34 21.89 4.30
C LYS A 83 0.67 20.77 4.04
N LYS A 84 0.88 20.39 2.78
CA LYS A 84 1.72 19.24 2.38
C LYS A 84 1.21 17.91 2.98
N PHE A 85 -0.06 17.66 2.81
CA PHE A 85 -0.73 16.41 3.13
C PHE A 85 -1.47 15.91 1.90
N GLU A 86 -1.43 14.61 1.66
CA GLU A 86 -2.17 13.96 0.59
C GLU A 86 -2.82 12.67 1.08
N ILE A 87 -3.97 12.32 0.49
CA ILE A 87 -4.59 11.00 0.65
C ILE A 87 -4.48 10.28 -0.69
N LEU A 88 -3.99 9.04 -0.66
CA LEU A 88 -3.94 8.18 -1.83
C LEU A 88 -4.87 6.99 -1.60
N ASP A 89 -5.95 6.97 -2.36
CA ASP A 89 -7.01 5.96 -2.28
C ASP A 89 -6.75 4.83 -3.28
N PHE A 90 -6.76 3.59 -2.81
CA PHE A 90 -6.53 2.39 -3.61
C PHE A 90 -7.73 1.46 -3.53
N PRO A 91 -8.65 1.45 -4.51
CA PRO A 91 -9.75 0.48 -4.54
C PRO A 91 -9.22 -0.95 -4.54
N CYS A 92 -9.81 -1.81 -3.70
CA CYS A 92 -9.39 -3.20 -3.55
C CYS A 92 -10.61 -4.13 -3.47
N ASN A 93 -10.65 -5.16 -4.33
CA ASN A 93 -11.79 -6.09 -4.39
C ASN A 93 -11.57 -7.40 -3.61
N GLN A 94 -10.46 -7.54 -2.86
CA GLN A 94 -10.10 -8.79 -2.18
C GLN A 94 -10.95 -9.09 -0.94
N PHE A 95 -11.69 -8.11 -0.40
CA PHE A 95 -12.47 -8.25 0.83
C PHE A 95 -13.96 -8.31 0.51
N GLY A 96 -14.48 -9.52 0.37
CA GLY A 96 -15.91 -9.79 0.11
C GLY A 96 -16.38 -9.26 -1.25
N GLU A 97 -15.48 -9.06 -2.22
CA GLU A 97 -15.77 -8.53 -3.55
C GLU A 97 -16.53 -7.19 -3.52
N GLN A 98 -16.18 -6.33 -2.53
CA GLN A 98 -16.92 -5.10 -2.25
C GLN A 98 -16.47 -3.87 -3.10
N ALA A 99 -15.57 -4.07 -4.05
CA ALA A 99 -15.20 -3.08 -5.07
C ALA A 99 -15.21 -3.67 -6.49
N PRO A 100 -16.39 -4.19 -6.98
CA PRO A 100 -16.44 -4.95 -8.23
C PRO A 100 -16.32 -4.07 -9.48
N GLY A 101 -16.69 -2.79 -9.41
CA GLY A 101 -16.77 -1.87 -10.54
C GLY A 101 -15.42 -1.62 -11.23
N SER A 102 -15.48 -1.05 -12.43
CA SER A 102 -14.35 -0.42 -13.11
C SER A 102 -13.87 0.81 -12.32
N TYR A 103 -12.72 1.37 -12.71
CA TYR A 103 -12.25 2.62 -12.10
C TYR A 103 -13.28 3.74 -12.23
N ASP A 104 -13.84 3.96 -13.42
CA ASP A 104 -14.80 5.03 -13.66
C ASP A 104 -16.07 4.87 -12.82
N GLU A 105 -16.56 3.64 -12.65
CA GLU A 105 -17.73 3.37 -11.81
C GLU A 105 -17.43 3.63 -10.33
N ILE A 106 -16.26 3.21 -9.83
CA ILE A 106 -15.83 3.43 -8.45
C ILE A 106 -15.61 4.93 -8.21
N HIS A 107 -14.86 5.59 -9.09
CA HIS A 107 -14.56 7.02 -8.98
C HIS A 107 -15.83 7.86 -9.06
N GLY A 108 -16.71 7.55 -10.02
CA GLY A 108 -18.01 8.20 -10.15
C GLY A 108 -18.87 8.04 -8.89
N PHE A 109 -18.92 6.82 -8.32
CA PHE A 109 -19.64 6.56 -7.07
C PHE A 109 -19.08 7.41 -5.90
N CYS A 110 -17.76 7.41 -5.72
CA CYS A 110 -17.13 8.12 -4.63
C CYS A 110 -17.29 9.64 -4.76
N THR A 111 -17.16 10.18 -5.98
CA THR A 111 -17.35 11.60 -6.25
C THR A 111 -18.80 12.03 -6.05
N LEU A 112 -19.77 11.26 -6.56
CA LEU A 112 -21.20 11.62 -6.45
C LEU A 112 -21.76 11.49 -5.04
N ASN A 113 -21.31 10.51 -4.26
CA ASN A 113 -21.87 10.23 -2.94
C ASN A 113 -21.11 10.89 -1.78
N TYR A 114 -19.81 11.10 -1.94
CA TYR A 114 -18.92 11.58 -0.87
C TYR A 114 -18.14 12.84 -1.23
N ASN A 115 -18.30 13.36 -2.47
CA ASN A 115 -17.59 14.53 -2.99
C ASN A 115 -16.07 14.44 -2.79
N ILE A 116 -15.48 13.26 -2.96
CA ILE A 116 -14.03 13.09 -2.80
C ILE A 116 -13.29 13.96 -3.82
N THR A 117 -12.19 14.56 -3.38
CA THR A 117 -11.31 15.39 -4.22
C THR A 117 -9.84 15.00 -4.09
N PHE A 118 -9.54 14.01 -3.27
CA PHE A 118 -8.20 13.43 -3.18
C PHE A 118 -7.96 12.40 -4.32
N PRO A 119 -6.68 12.15 -4.68
CA PRO A 119 -6.32 11.18 -5.70
C PRO A 119 -6.83 9.77 -5.43
N GLN A 120 -7.52 9.19 -6.40
CA GLN A 120 -7.89 7.78 -6.41
C GLN A 120 -7.03 7.06 -7.45
N MET A 121 -6.31 6.05 -7.02
CA MET A 121 -5.39 5.24 -7.83
C MET A 121 -6.12 4.08 -8.51
N GLY A 122 -5.41 3.38 -9.38
CA GLY A 122 -5.91 2.15 -9.99
C GLY A 122 -6.22 1.08 -8.93
N LYS A 123 -7.14 0.17 -9.28
CA LYS A 123 -7.49 -0.96 -8.42
C LYS A 123 -6.29 -1.89 -8.22
N ILE A 124 -6.10 -2.36 -6.99
CA ILE A 124 -4.94 -3.19 -6.60
C ILE A 124 -5.35 -4.42 -5.80
N GLU A 125 -4.40 -5.36 -5.69
CA GLU A 125 -4.40 -6.41 -4.69
C GLU A 125 -3.40 -6.08 -3.57
N VAL A 126 -3.82 -6.24 -2.32
CA VAL A 126 -3.03 -5.89 -1.14
C VAL A 126 -2.46 -7.09 -0.39
N ASN A 127 -3.07 -8.28 -0.57
CA ASN A 127 -2.65 -9.53 0.06
C ASN A 127 -2.34 -10.62 -0.96
N GLY A 128 -1.51 -11.59 -0.55
CA GLY A 128 -1.09 -12.75 -1.33
C GLY A 128 0.37 -12.65 -1.78
N ASP A 129 0.83 -13.72 -2.46
CA ASP A 129 2.22 -13.87 -2.91
C ASP A 129 2.36 -13.69 -4.44
N GLY A 130 1.24 -13.51 -5.16
CA GLY A 130 1.20 -13.39 -6.61
C GLY A 130 1.87 -12.14 -7.16
N GLU A 131 2.19 -12.17 -8.46
CA GLU A 131 2.75 -11.01 -9.19
C GLU A 131 1.80 -9.82 -9.23
N GLY A 132 0.47 -10.06 -9.10
CA GLY A 132 -0.56 -9.01 -9.08
C GLY A 132 -0.62 -8.21 -7.78
N VAL A 133 0.01 -8.68 -6.70
CA VAL A 133 -0.01 -7.98 -5.41
C VAL A 133 0.90 -6.76 -5.44
N SER A 134 0.35 -5.62 -5.04
CA SER A 134 1.06 -4.34 -5.01
C SER A 134 2.37 -4.42 -4.22
N PRO A 135 3.54 -4.14 -4.84
CA PRO A 135 4.81 -4.06 -4.12
C PRO A 135 4.78 -3.02 -3.01
N LEU A 136 4.06 -1.91 -3.21
CA LEU A 136 3.85 -0.88 -2.19
C LEU A 136 3.17 -1.47 -0.95
N TYR A 137 2.09 -2.25 -1.10
CA TYR A 137 1.39 -2.84 0.04
C TYR A 137 2.19 -3.97 0.71
N LYS A 138 3.00 -4.73 -0.04
CA LYS A 138 3.96 -5.68 0.54
C LYS A 138 4.93 -4.94 1.49
N TRP A 139 5.46 -3.80 1.05
CA TRP A 139 6.35 -2.97 1.84
C TRP A 139 5.64 -2.34 3.05
N LEU A 140 4.47 -1.73 2.87
CA LEU A 140 3.70 -1.13 3.96
C LEU A 140 3.44 -2.14 5.09
N LYS A 141 3.02 -3.36 4.73
CA LYS A 141 2.80 -4.46 5.68
C LYS A 141 4.07 -4.91 6.39
N SER A 142 5.23 -4.87 5.73
CA SER A 142 6.51 -5.22 6.34
C SER A 142 6.99 -4.17 7.35
N LYS A 143 6.59 -2.90 7.18
CA LYS A 143 7.00 -1.80 8.07
C LYS A 143 6.05 -1.59 9.25
N ALA A 144 4.75 -1.95 9.12
CA ALA A 144 3.77 -1.83 10.18
C ALA A 144 2.85 -3.07 10.22
N ALA A 145 3.04 -3.89 11.23
CA ALA A 145 2.26 -5.10 11.45
C ALA A 145 0.81 -4.80 11.85
N PHE A 146 -0.06 -5.79 11.71
CA PHE A 146 -1.41 -5.75 12.27
C PHE A 146 -1.32 -5.71 13.80
N GLY A 147 -1.92 -4.70 14.40
CA GLY A 147 -1.90 -4.48 15.85
C GLY A 147 -3.12 -5.02 16.61
N GLY A 148 -4.05 -5.70 15.91
CA GLY A 148 -5.34 -6.13 16.45
C GLY A 148 -6.45 -5.10 16.20
N PHE A 149 -7.69 -5.56 16.32
CA PHE A 149 -8.86 -4.67 16.39
C PHE A 149 -9.06 -4.21 17.84
N ASP A 150 -9.55 -2.98 18.03
CA ASP A 150 -10.00 -2.52 19.35
C ASP A 150 -11.26 -3.29 19.76
N THR A 151 -11.11 -4.28 20.62
CA THR A 151 -12.23 -5.11 21.11
C THR A 151 -13.10 -4.41 22.15
N SER A 152 -12.75 -3.22 22.57
CA SER A 152 -13.64 -2.36 23.36
C SER A 152 -14.71 -1.68 22.50
N ASP A 153 -14.48 -1.58 21.19
CA ASP A 153 -15.46 -1.16 20.19
C ASP A 153 -16.29 -2.37 19.73
N PRO A 154 -17.64 -2.27 19.65
CA PRO A 154 -18.48 -3.39 19.24
C PRO A 154 -18.18 -3.95 17.85
N ILE A 155 -17.81 -3.09 16.88
CA ILE A 155 -17.46 -3.53 15.53
C ILE A 155 -16.09 -4.21 15.54
N GLY A 156 -15.13 -3.67 16.29
CA GLY A 156 -13.81 -4.27 16.47
C GLY A 156 -13.91 -5.65 17.12
N ALA A 157 -14.72 -5.80 18.17
CA ALA A 157 -14.98 -7.08 18.81
C ALA A 157 -15.64 -8.10 17.87
N TYR A 158 -16.60 -7.64 17.06
CA TYR A 158 -17.24 -8.49 16.04
C TYR A 158 -16.24 -8.97 14.97
N LEU A 159 -15.41 -8.08 14.45
CA LEU A 159 -14.39 -8.43 13.46
C LEU A 159 -13.35 -9.40 14.03
N ASP A 160 -12.85 -9.16 15.26
CA ASP A 160 -11.93 -10.10 15.92
C ASP A 160 -12.55 -11.48 16.06
N GLN A 161 -13.77 -11.56 16.53
CA GLN A 161 -14.49 -12.84 16.66
C GLN A 161 -14.69 -13.53 15.30
N MET A 162 -15.07 -12.79 14.28
CA MET A 162 -15.33 -13.30 12.93
C MET A 162 -14.05 -13.90 12.32
N PHE A 163 -12.94 -13.17 12.38
CA PHE A 163 -11.67 -13.64 11.82
C PHE A 163 -11.10 -14.80 12.64
N ARG A 164 -11.17 -14.74 13.96
CA ARG A 164 -10.67 -15.78 14.85
C ARG A 164 -11.46 -17.09 14.72
N ALA A 165 -12.72 -17.02 14.34
CA ALA A 165 -13.54 -18.19 14.04
C ALA A 165 -13.13 -18.89 12.73
N GLN A 166 -12.54 -18.15 11.78
CA GLN A 166 -12.03 -18.70 10.51
C GLN A 166 -10.60 -19.19 10.65
N ASP A 167 -9.76 -18.42 11.33
CA ASP A 167 -8.36 -18.73 11.63
C ASP A 167 -7.99 -18.17 13.00
N SER A 168 -7.73 -19.07 13.96
CA SER A 168 -7.35 -18.70 15.34
C SER A 168 -6.06 -17.87 15.41
N LEU A 169 -5.22 -17.95 14.36
CA LEU A 169 -3.92 -17.26 14.24
C LEU A 169 -3.95 -16.08 13.26
N TYR A 170 -5.15 -15.62 12.84
CA TYR A 170 -5.30 -14.55 11.85
C TYR A 170 -4.52 -13.29 12.20
N ASP A 171 -4.29 -13.03 13.49
CA ASP A 171 -3.58 -11.86 14.02
C ASP A 171 -2.05 -11.99 14.00
N GLN A 172 -1.52 -13.18 13.63
CA GLN A 172 -0.09 -13.43 13.54
C GLN A 172 0.52 -12.89 12.23
N SER A 173 -0.30 -12.59 11.22
CA SER A 173 0.17 -12.04 9.96
C SER A 173 -0.05 -10.54 9.89
N SER A 174 0.85 -9.82 9.19
CA SER A 174 0.72 -8.39 8.91
C SER A 174 -0.24 -8.07 7.75
N ASP A 175 -0.90 -9.09 7.17
CA ASP A 175 -1.86 -8.89 6.11
C ASP A 175 -2.96 -7.90 6.46
N ILE A 176 -3.45 -7.21 5.44
CA ILE A 176 -4.63 -6.35 5.57
C ILE A 176 -5.83 -7.24 5.89
N LYS A 177 -6.56 -6.91 6.95
CA LYS A 177 -7.70 -7.74 7.37
C LYS A 177 -9.00 -7.32 6.71
N TRP A 178 -9.16 -6.04 6.40
CA TRP A 178 -10.39 -5.55 5.80
C TRP A 178 -10.17 -4.26 4.99
N ASN A 179 -11.20 -3.83 4.25
CA ASN A 179 -11.26 -2.54 3.58
C ASN A 179 -11.09 -1.39 4.60
N PHE A 180 -10.56 -0.26 4.17
CA PHE A 180 -10.30 0.94 4.95
C PHE A 180 -9.21 0.80 6.02
N THR A 181 -8.24 -0.12 5.82
CA THR A 181 -6.96 -0.07 6.54
C THR A 181 -6.14 1.10 5.98
N LYS A 182 -5.50 1.84 6.87
CA LYS A 182 -4.77 3.06 6.52
C LYS A 182 -3.34 2.99 7.03
N PHE A 183 -2.40 3.53 6.22
CA PHE A 183 -1.01 3.74 6.62
C PHE A 183 -0.70 5.24 6.55
N LEU A 184 -0.18 5.78 7.63
CA LEU A 184 0.30 7.15 7.70
C LEU A 184 1.79 7.17 7.44
N ILE A 185 2.21 8.01 6.49
CA ILE A 185 3.60 8.15 6.06
C ILE A 185 4.09 9.54 6.46
N ASP A 186 5.27 9.60 7.05
CA ASP A 186 5.91 10.87 7.41
C ASP A 186 6.53 11.58 6.18
N ARG A 187 7.07 12.78 6.39
CA ARG A 187 7.67 13.61 5.33
C ARG A 187 8.97 13.03 4.76
N ASP A 188 9.59 12.08 5.44
CA ASP A 188 10.79 11.39 4.98
C ASP A 188 10.44 10.10 4.21
N GLY A 189 9.16 9.78 4.14
CA GLY A 189 8.63 8.61 3.41
C GLY A 189 8.61 7.33 4.22
N ASN A 190 8.74 7.40 5.55
CA ASN A 190 8.66 6.24 6.43
C ASN A 190 7.23 6.00 6.90
N VAL A 191 6.88 4.75 7.20
CA VAL A 191 5.59 4.41 7.81
C VAL A 191 5.61 4.83 9.27
N ALA A 192 4.81 5.85 9.61
CA ALA A 192 4.68 6.37 10.97
C ALA A 192 3.62 5.60 11.78
N ALA A 193 2.53 5.16 11.14
CA ALA A 193 1.45 4.43 11.82
C ALA A 193 0.64 3.58 10.83
N ARG A 194 -0.04 2.55 11.36
CA ARG A 194 -1.09 1.79 10.70
C ARG A 194 -2.36 1.89 11.53
N PHE A 195 -3.49 2.08 10.86
CA PHE A 195 -4.81 2.16 11.47
C PHE A 195 -5.75 1.16 10.80
N GLU A 196 -6.36 0.31 11.60
CA GLU A 196 -7.39 -0.60 11.12
C GLU A 196 -8.71 0.14 10.86
N PRO A 197 -9.68 -0.42 10.12
CA PRO A 197 -10.92 0.27 9.79
C PRO A 197 -11.74 0.74 11.00
N THR A 198 -11.56 0.15 12.16
CA THR A 198 -12.23 0.52 13.42
C THR A 198 -11.55 1.64 14.19
N ALA A 199 -10.37 2.11 13.74
CA ALA A 199 -9.66 3.21 14.38
C ALA A 199 -10.50 4.50 14.32
N LYS A 200 -10.51 5.26 15.41
CA LYS A 200 -11.22 6.52 15.49
C LYS A 200 -10.57 7.56 14.58
N ILE A 201 -11.38 8.28 13.83
CA ILE A 201 -10.89 9.33 12.95
C ILE A 201 -10.15 10.43 13.71
N SER A 202 -10.52 10.69 14.98
CA SER A 202 -9.84 11.64 15.86
C SER A 202 -8.38 11.28 16.11
N ASP A 203 -8.07 9.98 16.20
CA ASP A 203 -6.71 9.50 16.48
C ASP A 203 -5.85 9.64 15.20
N ILE A 204 -6.45 9.38 14.04
CA ILE A 204 -5.82 9.62 12.74
C ILE A 204 -5.56 11.13 12.54
N ASP A 205 -6.55 11.98 12.85
CA ASP A 205 -6.43 13.44 12.79
C ASP A 205 -5.30 13.96 13.68
N ALA A 206 -5.21 13.46 14.91
CA ALA A 206 -4.14 13.80 15.84
C ALA A 206 -2.75 13.37 15.35
N ALA A 207 -2.65 12.15 14.79
CA ALA A 207 -1.39 11.64 14.24
C ALA A 207 -0.93 12.45 13.00
N ILE A 208 -1.84 12.81 12.10
CA ILE A 208 -1.55 13.71 10.96
C ILE A 208 -1.02 15.04 11.47
N ALA A 209 -1.70 15.65 12.46
CA ALA A 209 -1.32 16.95 12.99
C ALA A 209 0.08 16.97 13.64
N GLN A 210 0.54 15.84 14.18
CA GLN A 210 1.88 15.70 14.76
C GLN A 210 2.99 15.65 13.70
N LEU A 211 2.69 15.22 12.47
CA LEU A 211 3.67 15.08 11.40
C LEU A 211 3.74 16.33 10.49
N LEU A 212 2.76 17.22 10.54
CA LEU A 212 2.69 18.45 9.75
C LEU A 212 3.48 19.58 10.38
#